data_37b55433d9bd4122e42a4aa41c85cf51
#
_entry.id   37b55433d9bd4122e42a4aa41c85cf51
#
_cell.length_a   1.000
_cell.length_b   1.000
_cell.length_c   1.000
_cell.angle_alpha   90.00
_cell.angle_beta   90.00
_cell.angle_gamma   90.00
#
_symmetry.space_group_name_H-M   'P 1'
#
loop_
_entity.id
_entity.type
_entity.pdbx_description
1 polymer ?
#
loop_
_entity_poly.entity_id
_entity_poly.type
_entity_poly.pdbx_seq_one_letter_code
_entity_poly.pdbx_strand_id
1 'polypeptide(L)'
;LGIPMRLRYFLDWGGDILWAGDDEANAKYGYPADLDLLPISNETRELIKSLFCIWISIAQGSKSKIEKEEFNKLNKEVFARLVIELKTIEISNEMPNISS
;
A
#
# COMPACT_ATOMS: atom_id res chain seq x y z
N LEU A 1 12.99 -17.08 15.29
CA LEU A 1 14.11 -17.19 14.38
C LEU A 1 13.77 -17.70 12.97
N GLY A 2 12.68 -17.31 12.38
CA GLY A 2 12.34 -17.60 11.00
C GLY A 2 12.58 -16.40 10.10
N ILE A 3 12.48 -16.63 8.80
CA ILE A 3 12.47 -15.57 7.83
C ILE A 3 11.14 -14.84 8.02
N PRO A 4 11.12 -13.49 8.14
CA PRO A 4 9.87 -12.78 8.32
C PRO A 4 8.98 -12.94 7.09
N MET A 5 7.67 -12.93 7.31
CA MET A 5 6.73 -12.89 6.20
C MET A 5 6.98 -11.64 5.36
N ARG A 6 6.69 -11.76 4.07
CA ARG A 6 6.90 -10.66 3.13
C ARG A 6 5.59 -10.24 2.51
N LEU A 7 5.42 -8.93 2.40
CA LEU A 7 4.34 -8.31 1.67
C LEU A 7 4.92 -7.38 0.61
N ARG A 8 4.19 -7.22 -0.48
CA ARG A 8 4.54 -6.30 -1.56
C ARG A 8 3.57 -5.12 -1.52
N TYR A 9 4.09 -3.93 -1.70
CA TYR A 9 3.33 -2.69 -1.62
C TYR A 9 3.21 -2.05 -2.99
N PHE A 10 2.03 -2.11 -3.59
CA PHE A 10 1.70 -1.44 -4.85
C PHE A 10 0.19 -1.41 -5.03
N LEU A 11 -0.30 -0.44 -5.82
CA LEU A 11 -1.73 -0.31 -6.11
C LEU A 11 -2.08 -0.95 -7.44
N ASP A 12 -3.28 -1.53 -7.52
CA ASP A 12 -3.89 -1.99 -8.76
C ASP A 12 -5.29 -1.38 -8.91
N TRP A 13 -5.98 -1.73 -9.97
CA TRP A 13 -7.30 -1.20 -10.28
C TRP A 13 -8.38 -1.60 -9.27
N GLY A 14 -8.18 -2.68 -8.55
CA GLY A 14 -9.10 -3.16 -7.54
C GLY A 14 -9.00 -2.44 -6.19
N GLY A 15 -8.01 -1.56 -6.02
CA GLY A 15 -7.80 -0.83 -4.78
C GLY A 15 -7.00 -1.56 -3.74
N ASP A 16 -6.50 -2.73 -4.04
CA ASP A 16 -5.65 -3.49 -3.14
C ASP A 16 -4.24 -2.91 -3.14
N ILE A 17 -3.61 -2.84 -1.99
CA ILE A 17 -2.32 -2.17 -1.83
C ILE A 17 -1.23 -3.07 -1.26
N LEU A 18 -1.61 -4.10 -0.51
CA LEU A 18 -0.66 -5.07 0.03
C LEU A 18 -0.91 -6.44 -0.58
N TRP A 19 0.15 -7.10 -0.96
CA TRP A 19 0.11 -8.37 -1.67
C TRP A 19 1.07 -9.34 -1.00
N ALA A 20 0.69 -10.60 -0.93
CA ALA A 20 1.58 -11.62 -0.37
C ALA A 20 2.86 -11.70 -1.18
N GLY A 21 4.00 -11.64 -0.50
CA GLY A 21 5.32 -11.77 -1.12
C GLY A 21 5.93 -13.15 -0.95
N ASP A 22 5.27 -14.03 -0.19
CA ASP A 22 5.68 -15.41 -0.01
C ASP A 22 4.47 -16.28 0.33
N ASP A 23 4.68 -17.59 0.40
CA ASP A 23 3.60 -18.56 0.63
C ASP A 23 2.99 -18.42 2.02
N GLU A 24 3.78 -18.10 3.03
CA GLU A 24 3.29 -17.92 4.38
C GLU A 24 2.34 -16.73 4.48
N ALA A 25 2.71 -15.60 3.89
CA ALA A 25 1.85 -14.42 3.85
C ALA A 25 0.57 -14.69 3.05
N ASN A 26 0.68 -15.41 1.93
CA ASN A 26 -0.49 -15.78 1.13
C ASN A 26 -1.46 -16.66 1.94
N ALA A 27 -0.93 -17.64 2.66
CA ALA A 27 -1.76 -18.53 3.48
C ALA A 27 -2.46 -17.78 4.61
N LYS A 28 -1.80 -16.77 5.19
CA LYS A 28 -2.31 -16.06 6.34
C LYS A 28 -3.23 -14.90 5.97
N TYR A 29 -2.90 -14.14 4.93
CA TYR A 29 -3.61 -12.91 4.58
C TYR A 29 -4.27 -12.91 3.21
N GLY A 30 -3.92 -13.86 2.37
CA GLY A 30 -4.45 -13.93 0.99
C GLY A 30 -3.63 -13.14 -0.02
N TYR A 31 -4.04 -13.20 -1.26
CA TYR A 31 -3.42 -12.50 -2.38
C TYR A 31 -4.54 -11.94 -3.27
N PRO A 32 -4.86 -10.65 -3.14
CA PRO A 32 -4.22 -9.60 -2.31
C PRO A 32 -4.42 -9.85 -0.82
N ALA A 33 -3.57 -9.23 0.00
CA ALA A 33 -3.66 -9.36 1.44
C ALA A 33 -4.90 -8.63 1.95
N ASP A 34 -5.68 -9.31 2.78
CA ASP A 34 -6.87 -8.74 3.38
C ASP A 34 -6.46 -7.79 4.52
N LEU A 35 -6.72 -6.50 4.32
CA LEU A 35 -6.35 -5.47 5.30
C LEU A 35 -7.06 -5.67 6.64
N ASP A 36 -8.22 -6.32 6.65
CA ASP A 36 -8.96 -6.58 7.89
C ASP A 36 -8.27 -7.64 8.76
N LEU A 37 -7.38 -8.44 8.18
CA LEU A 37 -6.60 -9.43 8.91
C LEU A 37 -5.28 -8.87 9.44
N LEU A 38 -4.94 -7.63 9.08
CA LEU A 38 -3.69 -7.00 9.47
C LEU A 38 -3.90 -6.02 10.62
N PRO A 39 -2.93 -5.92 11.55
CA PRO A 39 -3.04 -5.02 12.70
C PRO A 39 -2.70 -3.57 12.33
N ILE A 40 -3.45 -2.99 11.42
CA ILE A 40 -3.27 -1.60 11.01
C ILE A 40 -4.36 -0.73 11.61
N SER A 41 -4.01 0.54 11.89
CA SER A 41 -4.95 1.49 12.51
C SER A 41 -6.02 1.96 11.53
N ASN A 42 -7.14 2.43 12.05
CA ASN A 42 -8.19 3.03 11.22
C ASN A 42 -7.70 4.25 10.48
N GLU A 43 -6.80 5.03 11.10
CA GLU A 43 -6.20 6.20 10.47
C GLU A 43 -5.42 5.80 9.22
N THR A 44 -4.62 4.75 9.33
CA THR A 44 -3.87 4.21 8.19
C THR A 44 -4.81 3.70 7.09
N ARG A 45 -5.90 3.04 7.46
CA ARG A 45 -6.91 2.58 6.50
C ARG A 45 -7.53 3.74 5.73
N GLU A 46 -7.84 4.83 6.43
CA GLU A 46 -8.42 6.03 5.78
C GLU A 46 -7.42 6.69 4.83
N LEU A 47 -6.15 6.73 5.21
CA LEU A 47 -5.10 7.24 4.33
C LEU A 47 -4.94 6.38 3.08
N ILE A 48 -5.07 5.07 3.21
CA ILE A 48 -5.02 4.15 2.07
C ILE A 48 -6.19 4.42 1.11
N LYS A 49 -7.38 4.65 1.65
CA LYS A 49 -8.55 5.01 0.81
C LYS A 49 -8.32 6.30 0.06
N SER A 50 -7.77 7.31 0.72
CA SER A 50 -7.46 8.60 0.08
C SER A 50 -6.42 8.44 -1.01
N LEU A 51 -5.38 7.65 -0.74
CA LEU A 51 -4.34 7.35 -1.71
C LEU A 51 -4.91 6.69 -2.96
N PHE A 52 -5.79 5.72 -2.76
CA PHE A 52 -6.45 5.01 -3.86
C PHE A 52 -7.28 5.97 -4.71
N CYS A 53 -8.06 6.86 -4.09
CA CYS A 53 -8.88 7.83 -4.82
C CYS A 53 -8.04 8.72 -5.73
N ILE A 54 -6.90 9.21 -5.22
CA ILE A 54 -5.98 10.04 -6.01
C ILE A 54 -5.36 9.22 -7.13
N TRP A 55 -4.97 7.98 -6.83
CA TRP A 55 -4.38 7.08 -7.82
C TRP A 55 -5.34 6.81 -8.98
N ILE A 56 -6.62 6.56 -8.70
CA ILE A 56 -7.63 6.35 -9.74
C ILE A 56 -7.76 7.58 -10.63
N SER A 57 -7.79 8.78 -10.03
CA SER A 57 -7.87 10.02 -10.79
C SER A 57 -6.70 10.16 -11.76
N ILE A 58 -5.49 9.91 -11.29
CA ILE A 58 -4.27 9.98 -12.12
C ILE A 58 -4.31 8.90 -13.21
N ALA A 59 -4.72 7.69 -12.85
CA ALA A 59 -4.78 6.57 -13.79
C ALA A 59 -5.83 6.78 -14.89
N GLN A 60 -6.88 7.55 -14.59
CA GLN A 60 -7.91 7.92 -15.57
C GLN A 60 -7.49 9.10 -16.45
N GLY A 61 -6.29 9.58 -16.31
CA GLY A 61 -5.70 10.58 -17.19
C GLY A 61 -5.57 11.97 -16.62
N SER A 62 -5.77 12.15 -15.32
CA SER A 62 -5.54 13.45 -14.69
C SER A 62 -4.09 13.91 -14.91
N LYS A 63 -3.93 15.15 -15.33
CA LYS A 63 -2.62 15.78 -15.53
C LYS A 63 -2.32 16.80 -14.43
N SER A 64 -3.14 16.82 -13.38
CA SER A 64 -2.98 17.77 -12.29
C SER A 64 -1.65 17.53 -11.56
N LYS A 65 -0.81 18.56 -11.56
CA LYS A 65 0.45 18.52 -10.83
C LYS A 65 0.21 18.42 -9.33
N ILE A 66 -0.83 19.08 -8.85
CA ILE A 66 -1.21 19.08 -7.42
C ILE A 66 -1.58 17.66 -6.99
N GLU A 67 -2.38 16.95 -7.78
CA GLU A 67 -2.75 15.57 -7.47
C GLU A 67 -1.55 14.63 -7.44
N LYS A 68 -0.63 14.81 -8.38
CA LYS A 68 0.59 13.99 -8.43
C LYS A 68 1.49 14.22 -7.22
N GLU A 69 1.64 15.47 -6.81
CA GLU A 69 2.41 15.82 -5.63
C GLU A 69 1.76 15.28 -4.36
N GLU A 70 0.44 15.38 -4.27
CA GLU A 70 -0.32 14.85 -3.13
C GLU A 70 -0.24 13.34 -3.07
N PHE A 71 -0.32 12.65 -4.22
CA PHE A 71 -0.14 11.21 -4.28
C PHE A 71 1.23 10.81 -3.72
N ASN A 72 2.30 11.47 -4.16
CA ASN A 72 3.65 11.14 -3.72
C ASN A 72 3.82 11.37 -2.23
N LYS A 73 3.26 12.44 -1.70
CA LYS A 73 3.31 12.76 -0.28
C LYS A 73 2.54 11.71 0.55
N LEU A 74 1.32 11.40 0.13
CA LEU A 74 0.48 10.43 0.81
C LEU A 74 1.09 9.03 0.75
N ASN A 75 1.65 8.68 -0.40
CA ASN A 75 2.31 7.39 -0.59
C ASN A 75 3.45 7.18 0.41
N LYS A 76 4.27 8.20 0.62
CA LYS A 76 5.36 8.13 1.60
C LYS A 76 4.81 7.95 3.02
N GLU A 77 3.77 8.67 3.36
CA GLU A 77 3.16 8.59 4.69
C GLU A 77 2.54 7.22 4.94
N VAL A 78 1.77 6.70 3.99
CA VAL A 78 1.14 5.38 4.10
C VAL A 78 2.20 4.30 4.26
N PHE A 79 3.23 4.31 3.42
CA PHE A 79 4.28 3.31 3.51
C PHE A 79 5.00 3.35 4.85
N ALA A 80 5.34 4.55 5.33
CA ALA A 80 6.00 4.71 6.63
C ALA A 80 5.13 4.17 7.78
N ARG A 81 3.82 4.43 7.74
CA ARG A 81 2.89 3.91 8.75
C ARG A 81 2.80 2.39 8.71
N LEU A 82 2.74 1.81 7.51
CA LEU A 82 2.68 0.35 7.35
C LEU A 82 3.95 -0.31 7.90
N VAL A 83 5.11 0.26 7.64
CA VAL A 83 6.38 -0.27 8.17
C VAL A 83 6.38 -0.26 9.69
N ILE A 84 5.86 0.80 10.30
CA ILE A 84 5.79 0.91 11.76
C ILE A 84 4.74 -0.05 12.34
N GLU A 85 3.55 -0.10 11.76
CA GLU A 85 2.43 -0.89 12.29
C GLU A 85 2.60 -2.38 12.04
N LEU A 86 3.29 -2.75 10.96
CA LEU A 86 3.56 -4.15 10.59
C LEU A 86 5.04 -4.50 10.79
N LYS A 87 5.62 -4.05 11.87
CA LYS A 87 7.07 -4.12 12.13
C LYS A 87 7.67 -5.52 12.11
N THR A 88 6.85 -6.57 12.23
CA THR A 88 7.32 -7.96 12.16
C THR A 88 7.24 -8.55 10.76
N ILE A 89 6.73 -7.77 9.79
CA ILE A 89 6.56 -8.18 8.40
C ILE A 89 7.47 -7.32 7.53
N GLU A 90 8.18 -7.96 6.61
CA GLU A 90 9.03 -7.25 5.66
C GLU A 90 8.14 -6.75 4.50
N ILE A 91 8.21 -5.46 4.19
CA ILE A 91 7.39 -4.86 3.14
C ILE A 91 8.30 -4.34 2.02
N SER A 92 8.11 -4.87 0.82
CA SER A 92 8.83 -4.42 -0.37
C SER A 92 8.03 -3.31 -1.04
N ASN A 93 8.62 -2.13 -1.15
CA ASN A 93 7.98 -0.99 -1.82
C ASN A 93 8.14 -1.13 -3.34
N GLU A 94 7.07 -1.54 -4.00
CA GLU A 94 7.03 -1.69 -5.45
C GLU A 94 6.11 -0.67 -6.11
N MET A 95 5.70 0.36 -5.36
CA MET A 95 4.86 1.42 -5.89
C MET A 95 5.65 2.24 -6.92
N PRO A 96 5.10 2.42 -8.14
CA PRO A 96 5.80 3.24 -9.14
C PRO A 96 5.82 4.70 -8.72
N ASN A 97 6.92 5.39 -9.05
CA ASN A 97 7.02 6.83 -8.87
C ASN A 97 6.19 7.55 -9.92
N ILE A 98 5.43 8.54 -9.48
CA ILE A 98 4.64 9.36 -10.38
C ILE A 98 5.37 10.69 -10.56
N SER A 99 5.78 10.95 -11.80
CA SER A 99 6.45 12.20 -12.16
C SER A 99 5.45 13.34 -12.23
N SER A 100 5.77 14.43 -11.56
CA SER A 100 4.96 15.63 -11.61
C SER A 100 5.31 16.50 -12.81
#